data_5e5dac1510357f736e637ab2664d8d67
#
_entry.id   5e5dac1510357f736e637ab2664d8d67
#
_cell.length_a   1.000
_cell.length_b   1.000
_cell.length_c   1.000
_cell.angle_alpha   90.00
_cell.angle_beta   90.00
_cell.angle_gamma   90.00
#
_symmetry.space_group_name_H-M   'P 1'
#
loop_
_entity.id
_entity.type
_entity.pdbx_description
1 polymer ?
#
loop_
_entity_poly.entity_id
_entity_poly.type
_entity_poly.pdbx_seq_one_letter_code
_entity_poly.pdbx_strand_id
1 'polypeptide(L)'
;LLWCQRNRPGALARDLEIPWNPFPGRRTHQQPRRRLPPDQIKAILSACYEEIDEAWARFQHGRDVIRRTELPPKILRGQGLDRWIWRISRIEDGRMPDRAVLEEHGIKSATLVKSWGGYRTITQYFHITTDTLVPFFLAIAIQTAANPEPLRHIRRDCLVPHPLDEHRVIVDWNKAKTSARLQKAQRRSFDRRRRYAAPNLIAMVLALTEPLVADASPTQQDRLFLTRSIYTEPSRRSLRSRTEVVEHSVLRRA
;
A
#
# COMPACT_ATOMS: atom_id res chain seq x y z
N LEU A 1 29.25 -17.59 25.93
CA LEU A 1 30.25 -17.41 27.01
C LEU A 1 29.66 -17.77 28.38
N LEU A 2 28.58 -17.12 28.85
CA LEU A 2 27.93 -17.41 30.16
C LEU A 2 27.50 -18.89 30.32
N TRP A 3 27.04 -19.53 29.23
CA TRP A 3 26.74 -20.97 29.24
C TRP A 3 28.02 -21.80 29.46
N CYS A 4 29.13 -21.45 28.78
CA CYS A 4 30.41 -22.12 28.94
C CYS A 4 30.95 -21.95 30.35
N GLN A 5 30.86 -20.76 30.97
CA GLN A 5 31.26 -20.55 32.36
C GLN A 5 30.51 -21.46 33.31
N ARG A 6 29.21 -21.69 33.10
CA ARG A 6 28.39 -22.52 33.99
C ARG A 6 28.59 -24.03 33.77
N ASN A 7 28.75 -24.45 32.52
CA ASN A 7 28.65 -25.86 32.14
C ASN A 7 30.01 -26.48 31.74
N ARG A 8 30.97 -25.65 31.32
CA ARG A 8 32.34 -26.07 30.92
C ARG A 8 33.36 -25.01 31.26
N PRO A 9 33.59 -24.72 32.55
CA PRO A 9 34.52 -23.65 32.96
C PRO A 9 35.95 -23.87 32.47
N GLY A 10 36.40 -25.12 32.31
CA GLY A 10 37.72 -25.43 31.78
C GLY A 10 37.89 -25.15 30.26
N ALA A 11 36.84 -24.84 29.53
CA ALA A 11 36.92 -24.49 28.12
C ALA A 11 37.19 -22.99 27.89
N LEU A 12 37.25 -22.19 28.95
CA LEU A 12 37.55 -20.78 28.90
C LEU A 12 38.92 -20.48 29.54
N ALA A 13 39.60 -19.49 28.99
CA ALA A 13 40.85 -19.02 29.60
C ALA A 13 40.59 -18.57 31.05
N ARG A 14 41.52 -18.88 31.97
CA ARG A 14 41.37 -18.59 33.42
C ARG A 14 41.29 -17.10 33.75
N ASP A 15 41.82 -16.27 32.86
CA ASP A 15 41.87 -14.82 32.94
C ASP A 15 40.80 -14.12 32.11
N LEU A 16 39.83 -14.89 31.58
CA LEU A 16 38.75 -14.34 30.76
C LEU A 16 37.79 -13.53 31.65
N GLU A 17 37.92 -12.24 31.61
CA GLU A 17 36.91 -11.33 32.13
C GLU A 17 35.79 -11.10 31.10
N ILE A 18 34.56 -11.47 31.45
CA ILE A 18 33.39 -11.16 30.61
C ILE A 18 32.90 -9.78 31.05
N PRO A 19 32.97 -8.78 30.15
CA PRO A 19 32.51 -7.45 30.51
C PRO A 19 31.04 -7.48 30.88
N TRP A 20 30.63 -6.74 31.89
CA TRP A 20 29.24 -6.59 32.34
C TRP A 20 28.28 -6.29 31.17
N ASN A 21 28.72 -5.44 30.26
CA ASN A 21 27.97 -5.13 29.03
C ASN A 21 28.87 -5.33 27.82
N PRO A 22 28.86 -6.53 27.18
CA PRO A 22 29.70 -6.81 26.00
C PRO A 22 29.33 -5.98 24.77
N PHE A 23 28.23 -5.21 24.85
CA PHE A 23 27.79 -4.30 23.80
C PHE A 23 27.55 -2.88 24.36
N PRO A 24 28.66 -2.17 24.75
CA PRO A 24 28.56 -0.80 25.25
C PRO A 24 27.93 0.08 24.18
N GLY A 25 26.85 0.77 24.53
CA GLY A 25 26.04 1.57 23.59
C GLY A 25 24.70 0.94 23.17
N ARG A 26 24.48 -0.33 23.41
CA ARG A 26 23.12 -0.89 23.33
C ARG A 26 22.33 -0.41 24.56
N ARG A 27 21.32 0.42 24.35
CA ARG A 27 20.42 0.86 25.42
C ARG A 27 19.78 -0.39 26.04
N THR A 28 20.26 -0.78 27.22
CA THR A 28 19.80 -1.93 28.02
C THR A 28 18.34 -1.77 28.48
N HIS A 29 17.79 -0.56 28.38
CA HIS A 29 16.44 -0.19 28.80
C HIS A 29 15.51 0.17 27.63
N GLN A 30 15.60 -0.52 26.50
CA GLN A 30 14.47 -0.44 25.58
C GLN A 30 13.28 -1.12 26.25
N GLN A 31 12.39 -0.32 26.82
CA GLN A 31 11.09 -0.84 27.24
C GLN A 31 10.46 -1.59 26.05
N PRO A 32 10.01 -2.83 26.27
CA PRO A 32 9.33 -3.56 25.21
C PRO A 32 8.18 -2.70 24.68
N ARG A 33 8.11 -2.55 23.37
CA ARG A 33 7.02 -1.77 22.74
C ARG A 33 5.71 -2.30 23.27
N ARG A 34 4.86 -1.40 23.78
CA ARG A 34 3.53 -1.75 24.26
C ARG A 34 2.76 -2.45 23.12
N ARG A 35 2.30 -3.66 23.38
CA ARG A 35 1.47 -4.39 22.43
C ARG A 35 0.07 -3.80 22.47
N LEU A 36 -0.54 -3.62 21.30
CA LEU A 36 -1.95 -3.25 21.23
C LEU A 36 -2.80 -4.42 21.78
N PRO A 37 -3.80 -4.14 22.62
CA PRO A 37 -4.78 -5.12 23.06
C PRO A 37 -5.53 -5.73 21.87
N PRO A 38 -5.99 -6.98 21.94
CA PRO A 38 -6.70 -7.64 20.84
C PRO A 38 -7.99 -6.93 20.39
N ASP A 39 -8.70 -6.31 21.31
CA ASP A 39 -9.90 -5.50 21.04
C ASP A 39 -9.59 -4.27 20.21
N GLN A 40 -8.49 -3.56 20.50
CA GLN A 40 -8.03 -2.44 19.69
C GLN A 40 -7.59 -2.87 18.28
N ILE A 41 -6.88 -4.00 18.17
CA ILE A 41 -6.54 -4.57 16.86
C ILE A 41 -7.79 -4.88 16.06
N LYS A 42 -8.80 -5.47 16.69
CA LYS A 42 -10.08 -5.79 16.06
C LYS A 42 -10.83 -4.53 15.61
N ALA A 43 -10.84 -3.48 16.43
CA ALA A 43 -11.45 -2.20 16.08
C ALA A 43 -10.75 -1.53 14.89
N ILE A 44 -9.41 -1.52 14.87
CA ILE A 44 -8.62 -1.01 13.75
C ILE A 44 -8.94 -1.78 12.46
N LEU A 45 -8.98 -3.12 12.53
CA LEU A 45 -9.30 -3.94 11.36
C LEU A 45 -10.73 -3.68 10.85
N SER A 46 -11.72 -3.51 11.75
CA SER A 46 -13.09 -3.18 11.36
C SER A 46 -13.15 -1.86 10.59
N ALA A 47 -12.54 -0.81 11.14
CA ALA A 47 -12.45 0.48 10.47
C ALA A 47 -11.73 0.39 9.11
N CYS A 48 -10.61 -0.36 9.04
CA CYS A 48 -9.94 -0.60 7.76
C CYS A 48 -10.85 -1.28 6.74
N TYR A 49 -11.64 -2.27 7.15
CA TYR A 49 -12.54 -2.99 6.24
C TYR A 49 -13.67 -2.11 5.69
N GLU A 50 -14.22 -1.23 6.50
CA GLU A 50 -15.22 -0.24 6.07
C GLU A 50 -14.64 0.70 4.99
N GLU A 51 -13.48 1.28 5.26
CA GLU A 51 -12.77 2.14 4.29
C GLU A 51 -12.36 1.39 3.01
N ILE A 52 -11.95 0.12 3.13
CA ILE A 52 -11.61 -0.74 2.00
C ILE A 52 -12.84 -0.99 1.11
N ASP A 53 -13.98 -1.28 1.71
CA ASP A 53 -15.22 -1.52 0.95
C ASP A 53 -15.66 -0.27 0.20
N GLU A 54 -15.57 0.91 0.82
CA GLU A 54 -15.88 2.16 0.15
C GLU A 54 -14.90 2.47 -1.00
N ALA A 55 -13.59 2.30 -0.76
CA ALA A 55 -12.57 2.53 -1.78
C ALA A 55 -12.76 1.58 -2.96
N TRP A 56 -13.03 0.31 -2.68
CA TRP A 56 -13.29 -0.71 -3.68
C TRP A 56 -14.56 -0.42 -4.50
N ALA A 57 -15.65 -0.04 -3.83
CA ALA A 57 -16.91 0.31 -4.49
C ALA A 57 -16.75 1.52 -5.43
N ARG A 58 -16.04 2.58 -4.98
CA ARG A 58 -15.72 3.74 -5.82
C ARG A 58 -14.94 3.34 -7.07
N PHE A 59 -13.90 2.53 -6.90
CA PHE A 59 -13.08 2.05 -8.03
C PHE A 59 -13.89 1.20 -9.01
N GLN A 60 -14.68 0.24 -8.52
CA GLN A 60 -15.54 -0.59 -9.36
C GLN A 60 -16.53 0.26 -10.17
N HIS A 61 -17.21 1.19 -9.51
CA HIS A 61 -18.10 2.14 -10.17
C HIS A 61 -17.37 2.93 -11.28
N GLY A 62 -16.15 3.42 -10.99
CA GLY A 62 -15.31 4.09 -11.99
C GLY A 62 -15.01 3.20 -13.19
N ARG A 63 -14.59 1.95 -12.95
CA ARG A 63 -14.31 0.98 -14.03
C ARG A 63 -15.54 0.67 -14.87
N ASP A 64 -16.72 0.57 -14.27
CA ASP A 64 -17.96 0.32 -14.98
C ASP A 64 -18.34 1.51 -15.88
N VAL A 65 -18.16 2.74 -15.39
CA VAL A 65 -18.38 3.95 -16.19
C VAL A 65 -17.39 4.07 -17.35
N ILE A 66 -16.11 3.79 -17.10
CA ILE A 66 -15.04 3.85 -18.10
C ILE A 66 -15.28 2.88 -19.25
N ARG A 67 -15.84 1.70 -18.97
CA ARG A 67 -16.15 0.68 -19.98
C ARG A 67 -17.34 1.02 -20.89
N ARG A 68 -18.18 1.99 -20.50
CA ARG A 68 -19.33 2.38 -21.32
C ARG A 68 -18.85 3.01 -22.63
N THR A 69 -19.45 2.58 -23.73
CA THR A 69 -19.19 3.14 -25.08
C THR A 69 -19.84 4.50 -25.27
N GLU A 70 -20.98 4.71 -24.63
CA GLU A 70 -21.77 5.92 -24.76
C GLU A 70 -21.58 6.87 -23.58
N LEU A 71 -21.68 8.16 -23.88
CA LEU A 71 -21.67 9.21 -22.86
C LEU A 71 -22.89 9.06 -21.94
N PRO A 72 -22.69 8.94 -20.63
CA PRO A 72 -23.81 8.89 -19.69
C PRO A 72 -24.77 10.08 -19.83
N PRO A 73 -26.08 9.89 -19.73
CA PRO A 73 -27.06 10.93 -19.94
C PRO A 73 -26.87 12.10 -18.98
N LYS A 74 -27.16 13.32 -19.43
CA LYS A 74 -27.16 14.52 -18.60
C LYS A 74 -28.44 14.56 -17.80
N ILE A 75 -28.40 14.26 -16.51
CA ILE A 75 -29.54 14.37 -15.64
C ILE A 75 -29.54 15.76 -14.99
N LEU A 76 -30.68 16.39 -14.72
CA LEU A 76 -30.88 17.84 -14.53
C LEU A 76 -30.38 18.44 -13.20
N ARG A 77 -29.95 17.69 -12.21
CA ARG A 77 -29.37 18.22 -10.96
C ARG A 77 -28.32 17.27 -10.38
N GLY A 78 -27.17 17.81 -10.00
CA GLY A 78 -26.12 17.09 -9.26
C GLY A 78 -25.33 16.06 -10.08
N GLN A 79 -25.52 16.14 -11.42
CA GLN A 79 -25.08 15.14 -12.26
C GLN A 79 -23.83 15.34 -12.88
N GLY A 80 -23.36 14.35 -12.87
CA GLY A 80 -22.42 14.08 -13.79
C GLY A 80 -21.14 13.49 -13.25
N LEU A 81 -21.13 12.87 -12.06
CA LEU A 81 -19.95 12.11 -11.65
C LEU A 81 -19.59 11.11 -12.75
N ASP A 82 -20.55 10.27 -13.16
CA ASP A 82 -20.37 9.33 -14.26
C ASP A 82 -19.95 10.01 -15.57
N ARG A 83 -20.60 11.11 -15.91
CA ARG A 83 -20.28 11.87 -17.11
C ARG A 83 -18.88 12.50 -17.03
N TRP A 84 -18.46 12.96 -15.86
CA TRP A 84 -17.11 13.47 -15.65
C TRP A 84 -16.08 12.36 -15.68
N ILE A 85 -16.29 11.24 -14.99
CA ILE A 85 -15.43 10.07 -15.05
C ILE A 85 -15.27 9.61 -16.52
N TRP A 86 -16.39 9.49 -17.24
CA TRP A 86 -16.37 9.10 -18.64
C TRP A 86 -15.59 10.09 -19.52
N ARG A 87 -15.83 11.40 -19.39
CA ARG A 87 -15.10 12.43 -20.16
C ARG A 87 -13.61 12.42 -19.85
N ILE A 88 -13.25 12.37 -18.59
CA ILE A 88 -11.85 12.33 -18.14
C ILE A 88 -11.15 11.08 -18.68
N SER A 89 -11.82 9.93 -18.64
CA SER A 89 -11.26 8.66 -19.13
C SER A 89 -10.96 8.65 -20.63
N ARG A 90 -11.57 9.54 -21.42
CA ARG A 90 -11.32 9.64 -22.87
C ARG A 90 -10.11 10.53 -23.22
N ILE A 91 -9.55 11.21 -22.28
CA ILE A 91 -8.34 12.04 -22.48
C ILE A 91 -7.09 11.15 -22.54
N GLU A 92 -6.96 10.17 -21.65
CA GLU A 92 -5.79 9.28 -21.54
C GLU A 92 -6.19 7.79 -21.41
N ASP A 93 -6.98 7.28 -22.33
CA ASP A 93 -7.34 5.86 -22.49
C ASP A 93 -7.71 5.15 -21.18
N GLY A 94 -8.61 5.76 -20.39
CA GLY A 94 -9.11 5.20 -19.14
C GLY A 94 -8.24 5.46 -17.92
N ARG A 95 -7.16 6.20 -18.06
CA ARG A 95 -6.33 6.67 -16.94
C ARG A 95 -6.77 8.04 -16.44
N MET A 96 -6.37 8.39 -15.24
CA MET A 96 -6.57 9.73 -14.70
C MET A 96 -5.47 10.65 -15.20
N PRO A 97 -5.77 11.67 -16.02
CA PRO A 97 -4.76 12.61 -16.54
C PRO A 97 -4.17 13.48 -15.42
N ASP A 98 -3.01 14.06 -15.68
CA ASP A 98 -2.47 15.10 -14.83
C ASP A 98 -3.37 16.33 -14.82
N ARG A 99 -3.31 17.10 -13.72
CA ARG A 99 -4.10 18.31 -13.56
C ARG A 99 -3.90 19.32 -14.69
N ALA A 100 -2.66 19.48 -15.16
CA ALA A 100 -2.34 20.36 -16.28
C ALA A 100 -3.07 19.92 -17.56
N VAL A 101 -3.03 18.62 -17.86
CA VAL A 101 -3.72 18.04 -19.02
C VAL A 101 -5.24 18.23 -18.93
N LEU A 102 -5.83 18.07 -17.74
CA LEU A 102 -7.26 18.36 -17.54
C LEU A 102 -7.60 19.82 -17.84
N GLU A 103 -6.77 20.77 -17.39
CA GLU A 103 -6.95 22.20 -17.62
C GLU A 103 -6.82 22.56 -19.09
N GLU A 104 -5.90 21.96 -19.84
CA GLU A 104 -5.76 22.08 -21.30
C GLU A 104 -7.03 21.59 -22.04
N HIS A 105 -7.69 20.56 -21.51
CA HIS A 105 -8.98 20.07 -22.03
C HIS A 105 -10.21 20.80 -21.48
N GLY A 106 -10.01 21.98 -20.86
CA GLY A 106 -11.08 22.83 -20.36
C GLY A 106 -11.72 22.36 -19.04
N ILE A 107 -11.12 21.36 -18.37
CA ILE A 107 -11.59 20.86 -17.09
C ILE A 107 -10.87 21.59 -15.96
N LYS A 108 -11.42 22.73 -15.55
CA LYS A 108 -10.84 23.58 -14.50
C LYS A 108 -10.91 22.93 -13.12
N SER A 109 -9.84 22.99 -12.35
CA SER A 109 -9.78 22.49 -10.96
C SER A 109 -10.88 23.05 -10.07
N ALA A 110 -11.23 24.33 -10.22
CA ALA A 110 -12.32 24.95 -9.46
C ALA A 110 -13.68 24.27 -9.71
N THR A 111 -13.94 23.81 -10.95
CA THR A 111 -15.14 23.06 -11.29
C THR A 111 -15.17 21.71 -10.58
N LEU A 112 -14.06 21.00 -10.54
CA LEU A 112 -13.95 19.71 -9.84
C LEU A 112 -14.13 19.85 -8.34
N VAL A 113 -13.55 20.90 -7.73
CA VAL A 113 -13.71 21.20 -6.30
C VAL A 113 -15.17 21.50 -5.97
N LYS A 114 -15.81 22.39 -6.73
CA LYS A 114 -17.19 22.81 -6.48
C LYS A 114 -18.20 21.65 -6.63
N SER A 115 -17.98 20.78 -7.62
CA SER A 115 -18.96 19.74 -7.97
C SER A 115 -18.73 18.40 -7.28
N TRP A 116 -17.45 18.04 -6.99
CA TRP A 116 -17.09 16.66 -6.63
C TRP A 116 -16.02 16.55 -5.55
N GLY A 117 -15.75 17.59 -4.79
CA GLY A 117 -14.72 17.58 -3.75
C GLY A 117 -13.28 17.63 -4.29
N GLY A 118 -13.10 17.88 -5.59
CA GLY A 118 -11.80 18.12 -6.19
C GLY A 118 -11.17 16.95 -6.96
N TYR A 119 -9.97 17.22 -7.49
CA TYR A 119 -9.19 16.26 -8.27
C TYR A 119 -8.96 14.96 -7.50
N ARG A 120 -8.58 15.04 -6.23
CA ARG A 120 -8.27 13.87 -5.38
C ARG A 120 -9.46 12.92 -5.20
N THR A 121 -10.65 13.46 -5.06
CA THR A 121 -11.88 12.64 -4.91
C THR A 121 -12.20 11.90 -6.20
N ILE A 122 -12.12 12.58 -7.35
CA ILE A 122 -12.37 11.95 -8.65
C ILE A 122 -11.31 10.88 -8.96
N THR A 123 -10.06 11.12 -8.62
CA THR A 123 -8.96 10.16 -8.81
C THR A 123 -9.27 8.78 -8.22
N GLN A 124 -10.01 8.70 -7.10
CA GLN A 124 -10.36 7.43 -6.44
C GLN A 124 -11.25 6.51 -7.29
N TYR A 125 -11.85 7.02 -8.35
CA TYR A 125 -12.63 6.22 -9.33
C TYR A 125 -11.74 5.62 -10.42
N PHE A 126 -10.51 6.07 -10.56
CA PHE A 126 -9.55 5.61 -11.58
C PHE A 126 -8.49 4.68 -11.01
N HIS A 127 -7.96 4.99 -9.85
CA HIS A 127 -6.91 4.23 -9.18
C HIS A 127 -6.84 4.57 -7.69
N ILE A 128 -6.05 3.79 -6.96
CA ILE A 128 -5.80 4.01 -5.53
C ILE A 128 -5.09 5.35 -5.30
N THR A 129 -5.47 6.03 -4.24
CA THR A 129 -4.78 7.22 -3.73
C THR A 129 -4.00 6.85 -2.47
N THR A 130 -3.13 7.74 -2.01
CA THR A 130 -2.37 7.52 -0.79
C THR A 130 -3.28 7.27 0.43
N ASP A 131 -4.36 8.03 0.55
CA ASP A 131 -5.29 7.88 1.68
C ASP A 131 -6.04 6.55 1.63
N THR A 132 -6.54 6.19 0.45
CA THR A 132 -7.28 4.93 0.28
C THR A 132 -6.38 3.69 0.33
N LEU A 133 -5.05 3.84 0.17
CA LEU A 133 -4.10 2.75 0.31
C LEU A 133 -3.85 2.36 1.77
N VAL A 134 -3.86 3.33 2.68
CA VAL A 134 -3.50 3.13 4.09
C VAL A 134 -4.31 2.00 4.75
N PRO A 135 -5.65 1.93 4.64
CA PRO A 135 -6.44 0.84 5.21
C PRO A 135 -6.03 -0.54 4.70
N PHE A 136 -5.76 -0.68 3.39
CA PHE A 136 -5.26 -1.95 2.82
C PHE A 136 -3.91 -2.32 3.40
N PHE A 137 -2.98 -1.36 3.45
CA PHE A 137 -1.64 -1.59 3.96
C PHE A 137 -1.67 -2.04 5.43
N LEU A 138 -2.45 -1.36 6.28
CA LEU A 138 -2.60 -1.70 7.70
C LEU A 138 -3.23 -3.09 7.88
N ALA A 139 -4.32 -3.38 7.18
CA ALA A 139 -4.99 -4.68 7.28
C ALA A 139 -4.07 -5.83 6.84
N ILE A 140 -3.32 -5.67 5.74
CA ILE A 140 -2.36 -6.65 5.27
C ILE A 140 -1.18 -6.78 6.27
N ALA A 141 -0.65 -5.67 6.79
CA ALA A 141 0.43 -5.67 7.78
C ALA A 141 0.06 -6.42 9.06
N ILE A 142 -1.14 -6.17 9.59
CA ILE A 142 -1.64 -6.83 10.80
C ILE A 142 -1.79 -8.33 10.55
N GLN A 143 -2.42 -8.74 9.45
CA GLN A 143 -2.66 -10.16 9.14
C GLN A 143 -1.36 -10.93 8.84
N THR A 144 -0.44 -10.33 8.13
CA THR A 144 0.85 -10.94 7.80
C THR A 144 1.84 -10.86 8.96
N ALA A 145 1.60 -10.00 9.95
CA ALA A 145 2.57 -9.60 10.98
C ALA A 145 3.93 -9.18 10.37
N ALA A 146 3.88 -8.64 9.15
CA ALA A 146 5.07 -8.14 8.46
C ALA A 146 5.46 -6.77 9.01
N ASN A 147 6.77 -6.52 9.08
CA ASN A 147 7.25 -5.17 9.34
C ASN A 147 6.86 -4.25 8.18
N PRO A 148 6.54 -2.96 8.44
CA PRO A 148 6.12 -2.03 7.39
C PRO A 148 7.13 -1.89 6.25
N GLU A 149 8.43 -1.86 6.54
CA GLU A 149 9.45 -1.65 5.51
C GLU A 149 9.54 -2.79 4.47
N PRO A 150 9.69 -4.09 4.85
CA PRO A 150 9.59 -5.19 3.90
C PRO A 150 8.26 -5.25 3.16
N LEU A 151 7.15 -4.95 3.85
CA LEU A 151 5.82 -4.97 3.25
C LEU A 151 5.68 -3.90 2.18
N ARG A 152 6.19 -2.69 2.41
CA ARG A 152 6.17 -1.59 1.45
C ARG A 152 6.82 -1.97 0.11
N HIS A 153 7.83 -2.83 0.15
CA HIS A 153 8.58 -3.29 -1.02
C HIS A 153 8.10 -4.64 -1.57
N ILE A 154 6.94 -5.14 -1.13
CA ILE A 154 6.38 -6.39 -1.65
C ILE A 154 6.13 -6.27 -3.16
N ARG A 155 6.35 -7.37 -3.88
CA ARG A 155 6.20 -7.43 -5.33
C ARG A 155 4.77 -7.77 -5.73
N ARG A 156 4.42 -7.47 -6.96
CA ARG A 156 3.11 -7.78 -7.55
C ARG A 156 2.88 -9.29 -7.72
N ASP A 157 3.94 -10.07 -7.86
CA ASP A 157 3.93 -11.53 -7.99
C ASP A 157 3.97 -12.29 -6.64
N CYS A 158 3.64 -11.61 -5.54
CA CYS A 158 3.72 -12.14 -4.17
C CYS A 158 2.67 -13.20 -3.82
N LEU A 159 1.67 -13.43 -4.66
CA LEU A 159 0.62 -14.43 -4.43
C LEU A 159 0.98 -15.74 -5.13
N VAL A 160 1.20 -16.79 -4.34
CA VAL A 160 1.55 -18.11 -4.84
C VAL A 160 0.47 -19.11 -4.43
N PRO A 161 -0.09 -19.91 -5.36
CA PRO A 161 -1.02 -20.98 -5.01
C PRO A 161 -0.41 -21.94 -3.97
N HIS A 162 -1.24 -22.37 -3.03
CA HIS A 162 -0.76 -23.37 -2.07
C HIS A 162 -0.71 -24.75 -2.74
N PRO A 163 0.41 -25.51 -2.64
CA PRO A 163 0.60 -26.73 -3.41
C PRO A 163 -0.33 -27.89 -3.03
N LEU A 164 -0.90 -27.86 -1.80
CA LEU A 164 -1.72 -28.94 -1.27
C LEU A 164 -3.18 -28.53 -0.97
N ASP A 165 -3.57 -27.28 -1.17
CA ASP A 165 -4.90 -26.78 -0.81
C ASP A 165 -5.29 -25.63 -1.74
N GLU A 166 -6.25 -25.87 -2.63
CA GLU A 166 -6.75 -24.89 -3.60
C GLU A 166 -7.42 -23.67 -2.97
N HIS A 167 -7.92 -23.82 -1.72
CA HIS A 167 -8.55 -22.73 -0.98
C HIS A 167 -7.53 -21.84 -0.25
N ARG A 168 -6.26 -22.19 -0.31
CA ARG A 168 -5.19 -21.43 0.35
C ARG A 168 -4.27 -20.76 -0.67
N VAL A 169 -3.78 -19.61 -0.28
CA VAL A 169 -2.80 -18.84 -1.04
C VAL A 169 -1.66 -18.45 -0.11
N ILE A 170 -0.46 -18.61 -0.58
CA ILE A 170 0.75 -18.18 0.11
C ILE A 170 1.04 -16.74 -0.31
N VAL A 171 1.21 -15.86 0.67
CA VAL A 171 1.79 -14.54 0.47
C VAL A 171 3.29 -14.64 0.73
N ASP A 172 4.09 -14.26 -0.26
CA ASP A 172 5.55 -14.31 -0.22
C ASP A 172 6.13 -12.88 -0.22
N TRP A 173 7.04 -12.58 0.70
CA TRP A 173 7.75 -11.31 0.72
C TRP A 173 9.16 -11.47 1.26
N ASN A 174 10.07 -10.61 0.83
CA ASN A 174 11.47 -10.65 1.23
C ASN A 174 11.74 -9.75 2.44
N LYS A 175 12.32 -10.30 3.48
CA LYS A 175 12.86 -9.53 4.60
C LYS A 175 14.30 -9.12 4.26
N ALA A 176 14.49 -7.85 3.91
CA ALA A 176 15.83 -7.30 3.80
C ALA A 176 16.53 -7.37 5.17
N LYS A 177 17.59 -8.16 5.26
CA LYS A 177 18.54 -8.08 6.39
C LYS A 177 19.67 -7.14 5.99
N THR A 178 20.31 -6.54 7.00
CA THR A 178 21.41 -5.57 6.90
C THR A 178 22.63 -6.01 6.08
N SER A 179 22.69 -7.26 5.62
CA SER A 179 23.70 -7.74 4.66
C SER A 179 23.00 -8.22 3.40
N ALA A 180 23.41 -7.71 2.26
CA ALA A 180 22.90 -8.03 0.93
C ALA A 180 22.92 -9.53 0.56
N ARG A 181 23.62 -10.36 1.35
CA ARG A 181 23.79 -11.80 1.10
C ARG A 181 22.70 -12.70 1.71
N LEU A 182 21.79 -12.20 2.55
CA LEU A 182 20.81 -13.02 3.28
C LEU A 182 19.42 -12.38 3.26
N GLN A 183 18.82 -12.28 2.07
CA GLN A 183 17.38 -12.05 1.95
C GLN A 183 16.66 -13.33 2.37
N LYS A 184 15.97 -13.31 3.51
CA LYS A 184 15.16 -14.44 3.95
C LYS A 184 13.73 -14.25 3.46
N ALA A 185 13.28 -15.11 2.55
CA ALA A 185 11.88 -15.17 2.15
C ALA A 185 11.01 -15.43 3.38
N GLN A 186 9.93 -14.66 3.51
CA GLN A 186 8.89 -14.85 4.50
C GLN A 186 7.65 -15.33 3.76
N ARG A 187 7.05 -16.41 4.23
CA ARG A 187 5.88 -17.02 3.60
C ARG A 187 4.79 -17.27 4.63
N ARG A 188 3.58 -16.86 4.32
CA ARG A 188 2.39 -17.19 5.13
C ARG A 188 1.26 -17.65 4.24
N SER A 189 0.57 -18.69 4.68
CA SER A 189 -0.57 -19.26 3.98
C SER A 189 -1.87 -18.74 4.61
N PHE A 190 -2.82 -18.34 3.75
CA PHE A 190 -4.12 -17.79 4.14
C PHE A 190 -5.25 -18.53 3.44
N ASP A 191 -6.39 -18.67 4.11
CA ASP A 191 -7.64 -19.14 3.52
C ASP A 191 -8.28 -18.00 2.70
N ARG A 192 -8.34 -18.15 1.36
CA ARG A 192 -8.89 -17.15 0.45
C ARG A 192 -10.41 -17.02 0.47
N ARG A 193 -11.13 -17.94 1.11
CA ARG A 193 -12.59 -17.86 1.24
C ARG A 193 -13.04 -16.72 2.14
N ARG A 194 -12.22 -16.26 3.05
CA ARG A 194 -12.51 -15.10 3.89
C ARG A 194 -12.36 -13.81 3.08
N ARG A 195 -13.44 -13.01 3.00
CA ARG A 195 -13.50 -11.77 2.19
C ARG A 195 -12.27 -10.88 2.38
N TYR A 196 -11.89 -10.60 3.61
CA TYR A 196 -10.77 -9.72 3.94
C TYR A 196 -9.47 -10.46 4.24
N ALA A 197 -9.31 -11.71 3.79
CA ALA A 197 -8.01 -12.38 3.90
C ALA A 197 -6.92 -11.61 3.14
N ALA A 198 -5.70 -11.61 3.66
CA ALA A 198 -4.59 -10.86 3.06
C ALA A 198 -4.43 -11.09 1.55
N PRO A 199 -4.56 -12.31 0.97
CA PRO A 199 -4.49 -12.50 -0.48
C PRO A 199 -5.59 -11.77 -1.25
N ASN A 200 -6.81 -11.70 -0.71
CA ASN A 200 -7.92 -11.01 -1.37
C ASN A 200 -7.73 -9.49 -1.32
N LEU A 201 -7.23 -8.95 -0.21
CA LEU A 201 -6.85 -7.55 -0.09
C LEU A 201 -5.71 -7.19 -1.05
N ILE A 202 -4.71 -8.07 -1.19
CA ILE A 202 -3.62 -7.90 -2.16
C ILE A 202 -4.16 -7.92 -3.59
N ALA A 203 -5.10 -8.81 -3.91
CA ALA A 203 -5.74 -8.85 -5.24
C ALA A 203 -6.52 -7.55 -5.55
N MET A 204 -7.21 -6.98 -4.56
CA MET A 204 -7.83 -5.65 -4.70
C MET A 204 -6.78 -4.56 -4.95
N VAL A 205 -5.69 -4.54 -4.18
CA VAL A 205 -4.59 -3.57 -4.37
C VAL A 205 -3.96 -3.72 -5.75
N LEU A 206 -3.75 -4.94 -6.24
CA LEU A 206 -3.25 -5.20 -7.60
C LEU A 206 -4.15 -4.53 -8.65
N ALA A 207 -5.47 -4.72 -8.54
CA ALA A 207 -6.43 -4.10 -9.47
C ALA A 207 -6.45 -2.57 -9.36
N LEU A 208 -6.42 -2.03 -8.14
CA LEU A 208 -6.43 -0.59 -7.85
C LEU A 208 -5.15 0.12 -8.31
N THR A 209 -4.00 -0.58 -8.32
CA THR A 209 -2.70 -0.04 -8.73
C THR A 209 -2.36 -0.32 -10.20
N GLU A 210 -3.10 -1.20 -10.86
CA GLU A 210 -2.85 -1.56 -12.27
C GLU A 210 -2.76 -0.35 -13.21
N PRO A 211 -3.66 0.65 -13.13
CA PRO A 211 -3.58 1.84 -13.97
C PRO A 211 -2.30 2.67 -13.77
N LEU A 212 -1.58 2.49 -12.67
CA LEU A 212 -0.38 3.24 -12.31
C LEU A 212 0.92 2.58 -12.79
N VAL A 213 0.87 1.29 -13.18
CA VAL A 213 2.09 0.52 -13.50
C VAL A 213 2.86 1.12 -14.67
N ALA A 214 2.15 1.53 -15.72
CA ALA A 214 2.76 2.12 -16.91
C ALA A 214 3.48 3.45 -16.62
N ASP A 215 3.00 4.20 -15.63
CA ASP A 215 3.55 5.51 -15.24
C ASP A 215 4.68 5.39 -14.20
N ALA A 216 4.88 4.19 -13.63
CA ALA A 216 5.92 3.94 -12.65
C ALA A 216 7.29 3.79 -13.33
N SER A 217 8.37 4.17 -12.62
CA SER A 217 9.72 3.90 -13.11
C SER A 217 9.96 2.38 -13.28
N PRO A 218 10.81 1.96 -14.22
CA PRO A 218 11.09 0.53 -14.46
C PRO A 218 11.50 -0.24 -13.21
N THR A 219 12.13 0.42 -12.24
CA THR A 219 12.56 -0.17 -10.97
C THR A 219 11.42 -0.35 -9.96
N GLN A 220 10.25 0.24 -10.24
CA GLN A 220 9.10 0.23 -9.33
C GLN A 220 7.85 -0.44 -9.91
N GLN A 221 7.81 -0.72 -11.21
CA GLN A 221 6.66 -1.36 -11.88
C GLN A 221 6.27 -2.71 -11.29
N ASP A 222 7.23 -3.42 -10.69
CA ASP A 222 7.02 -4.70 -10.01
C ASP A 222 6.49 -4.56 -8.58
N ARG A 223 6.29 -3.34 -8.06
CA ARG A 223 5.85 -3.09 -6.69
C ARG A 223 4.33 -3.10 -6.56
N LEU A 224 3.85 -3.68 -5.44
CA LEU A 224 2.42 -3.78 -5.15
C LEU A 224 1.83 -2.42 -4.76
N PHE A 225 2.48 -1.71 -3.84
CA PHE A 225 1.95 -0.49 -3.22
C PHE A 225 2.39 0.77 -3.98
N LEU A 226 1.92 0.90 -5.22
CA LEU A 226 2.12 2.10 -6.03
C LEU A 226 1.07 3.16 -5.67
N THR A 227 1.51 4.40 -5.59
CA THR A 227 0.64 5.57 -5.44
C THR A 227 1.10 6.68 -6.38
N ARG A 228 0.17 7.55 -6.74
CA ARG A 228 0.48 8.76 -7.50
C ARG A 228 0.53 9.94 -6.54
N SER A 229 1.72 10.48 -6.31
CA SER A 229 1.94 11.69 -5.53
C SER A 229 1.85 12.93 -6.42
N ILE A 230 1.27 14.00 -5.87
CA ILE A 230 1.23 15.30 -6.53
C ILE A 230 2.32 16.16 -5.89
N TYR A 231 3.24 16.66 -6.70
CA TYR A 231 4.28 17.55 -6.24
C TYR A 231 4.31 18.83 -7.07
N THR A 232 4.83 19.91 -6.46
CA THR A 232 5.03 21.18 -7.16
C THR A 232 6.44 21.21 -7.72
N GLU A 233 6.56 21.34 -9.04
CA GLU A 233 7.88 21.50 -9.67
C GLU A 233 8.41 22.92 -9.37
N PRO A 234 9.57 23.04 -8.68
CA PRO A 234 10.07 24.37 -8.26
C PRO A 234 10.33 25.34 -9.41
N SER A 235 10.72 24.80 -10.59
CA SER A 235 11.07 25.59 -11.76
C SER A 235 9.89 26.15 -12.54
N ARG A 236 8.69 25.57 -12.42
CA ARG A 236 7.56 25.90 -13.30
C ARG A 236 6.26 26.29 -12.58
N ARG A 237 6.22 26.29 -11.25
CA ARG A 237 5.00 26.45 -10.45
C ARG A 237 3.82 25.55 -10.90
N SER A 238 4.13 24.49 -11.64
CA SER A 238 3.13 23.54 -12.12
C SER A 238 3.05 22.34 -11.17
N LEU A 239 1.82 21.84 -10.94
CA LEU A 239 1.58 20.62 -10.20
C LEU A 239 1.76 19.44 -11.15
N ARG A 240 2.77 18.62 -10.89
CA ARG A 240 2.96 17.35 -11.59
C ARG A 240 2.64 16.17 -10.66
N SER A 241 2.37 15.05 -11.26
CA SER A 241 2.20 13.79 -10.51
C SER A 241 3.36 12.85 -10.82
N ARG A 242 3.69 12.03 -9.84
CA ARG A 242 4.69 10.98 -9.97
C ARG A 242 4.15 9.70 -9.36
N THR A 243 4.26 8.61 -10.08
CA THR A 243 3.91 7.29 -9.58
C THR A 243 5.13 6.65 -8.93
N GLU A 244 4.99 6.30 -7.68
CA GLU A 244 6.07 5.73 -6.86
C GLU A 244 5.52 4.79 -5.77
N VAL A 245 6.40 4.01 -5.16
CA VAL A 245 6.04 3.23 -3.96
C VAL A 245 5.68 4.18 -2.84
N VAL A 246 4.60 3.87 -2.10
CA VAL A 246 4.14 4.69 -0.98
C VAL A 246 5.27 5.03 -0.01
N GLU A 247 5.42 6.31 0.29
CA GLU A 247 6.47 6.78 1.19
C GLU A 247 6.22 6.37 2.64
N HIS A 248 7.31 6.12 3.36
CA HIS A 248 7.26 5.79 4.78
C HIS A 248 6.66 6.91 5.66
N SER A 249 6.84 8.16 5.24
CA SER A 249 6.28 9.34 5.91
C SER A 249 4.76 9.35 5.94
N VAL A 250 4.12 8.84 4.89
CA VAL A 250 2.66 8.72 4.78
C VAL A 250 2.13 7.68 5.76
N LEU A 251 2.77 6.51 5.80
CA LEU A 251 2.36 5.40 6.67
C LEU A 251 2.60 5.67 8.17
N ARG A 252 3.41 6.68 8.51
CA ARG A 252 3.63 7.10 9.91
C ARG A 252 2.56 8.07 10.42
N ARG A 253 1.83 8.74 9.54
CA ARG A 253 0.78 9.71 9.88
C ARG A 253 -0.60 9.08 10.04
N ALA A 254 -0.76 7.86 9.58
CA ALA A 254 -1.95 7.04 9.73
C ALA A 254 -1.91 6.24 11.05
#